data_38c4de70adcb8d849b3ec927bd17f280
#
_entry.id   38c4de70adcb8d849b3ec927bd17f280
#
_cell.length_a   1.000
_cell.length_b   1.000
_cell.length_c   1.000
_cell.angle_alpha   90.00
_cell.angle_beta   90.00
_cell.angle_gamma   90.00
#
_symmetry.space_group_name_H-M   'P 1'
#
loop_
_entity.id
_entity.type
_entity.pdbx_description
1 polymer ?
#
loop_
_entity_poly.entity_id
_entity_poly.type
_entity_poly.pdbx_seq_one_letter_code
_entity_poly.pdbx_strand_id
1 'polypeptide(L)'
;MYRSHTCGELRISDVNKQVTLAGWVQRSRKMGGMTFIDLRDRYGITQLVFNEEVNAELCERANRLGREFVIQVKGTVNERFSKNQHIPTGDIEIIVSELDVLNSSLTPPFTIEENTDGGDDIRMKYRYLDLRRANVRSNLELRHKMTIEVRKYLDSQGFIEVETPILVGSTPEGARDFVVPSRMNPGQFYALPQSPQTLKQLLICLLYTSDAADDR
;
A
#
# COMPACT_ATOMS: atom_id res chain seq x y z
N MET A 1 -2.41 -10.72 18.00
CA MET A 1 -1.58 -10.15 16.90
C MET A 1 -1.80 -11.00 15.67
N TYR A 2 -2.14 -10.42 14.52
CA TYR A 2 -2.49 -11.22 13.33
C TYR A 2 -1.29 -11.88 12.63
N ARG A 3 -0.08 -11.44 12.89
CA ARG A 3 1.14 -12.00 12.29
C ARG A 3 2.34 -11.82 13.22
N SER A 4 3.28 -12.76 13.16
CA SER A 4 4.59 -12.67 13.81
C SER A 4 5.65 -12.03 12.89
N HIS A 5 5.53 -12.27 11.57
CA HIS A 5 6.45 -11.81 10.54
C HIS A 5 5.68 -11.25 9.33
N THR A 6 6.35 -10.45 8.51
CA THR A 6 5.83 -10.02 7.20
C THR A 6 6.13 -11.06 6.13
N CYS A 7 5.41 -10.98 4.98
CA CYS A 7 5.63 -11.88 3.85
C CYS A 7 6.94 -11.58 3.07
N GLY A 8 7.73 -10.61 3.49
CA GLY A 8 8.97 -10.20 2.83
C GLY A 8 10.24 -10.39 3.64
N GLU A 9 10.14 -10.71 4.95
CA GLU A 9 11.33 -10.66 5.83
C GLU A 9 11.98 -12.02 6.10
N LEU A 10 11.27 -13.13 5.96
CA LEU A 10 11.79 -14.46 6.25
C LEU A 10 12.92 -14.87 5.27
N ARG A 11 13.93 -15.54 5.80
CA ARG A 11 15.12 -16.00 5.07
C ARG A 11 15.46 -17.44 5.44
N ILE A 12 16.47 -17.98 4.78
CA ILE A 12 16.99 -19.34 5.04
C ILE A 12 17.44 -19.53 6.49
N SER A 13 17.87 -18.46 7.16
CA SER A 13 18.23 -18.48 8.59
C SER A 13 17.05 -18.71 9.53
N ASP A 14 15.82 -18.61 9.02
CA ASP A 14 14.60 -18.77 9.79
C ASP A 14 14.01 -20.18 9.66
N VAL A 15 14.66 -21.08 8.93
CA VAL A 15 14.24 -22.48 8.77
C VAL A 15 14.02 -23.14 10.15
N ASN A 16 12.99 -23.96 10.25
CA ASN A 16 12.46 -24.61 11.46
C ASN A 16 11.75 -23.68 12.48
N LYS A 17 11.68 -22.36 12.23
CA LYS A 17 10.86 -21.47 13.09
C LYS A 17 9.37 -21.65 12.79
N GLN A 18 8.57 -21.61 13.85
CA GLN A 18 7.12 -21.47 13.73
C GLN A 18 6.75 -20.00 13.55
N VAL A 19 5.94 -19.72 12.55
CA VAL A 19 5.55 -18.36 12.20
C VAL A 19 4.04 -18.26 11.97
N THR A 20 3.51 -17.06 12.19
CA THR A 20 2.15 -16.68 11.80
C THR A 20 2.27 -15.60 10.75
N LEU A 21 1.69 -15.83 9.55
CA LEU A 21 1.61 -14.86 8.47
C LEU A 21 0.15 -14.49 8.22
N ALA A 22 -0.08 -13.25 7.79
CA ALA A 22 -1.38 -12.80 7.32
C ALA A 22 -1.21 -11.90 6.10
N GLY A 23 -2.08 -12.09 5.10
CA GLY A 23 -1.98 -11.37 3.83
C GLY A 23 -3.08 -11.73 2.86
N TRP A 24 -2.88 -11.36 1.62
CA TRP A 24 -3.78 -11.62 0.50
C TRP A 24 -3.29 -12.80 -0.32
N VAL A 25 -4.20 -13.69 -0.71
CA VAL A 25 -3.93 -14.76 -1.68
C VAL A 25 -3.70 -14.14 -3.05
N GLN A 26 -2.47 -14.15 -3.54
CA GLN A 26 -2.15 -13.64 -4.87
C GLN A 26 -2.41 -14.69 -5.94
N ARG A 27 -1.91 -15.91 -5.73
CA ARG A 27 -2.03 -17.03 -6.66
C ARG A 27 -2.16 -18.35 -5.90
N SER A 28 -2.99 -19.25 -6.41
CA SER A 28 -3.09 -20.63 -5.94
C SER A 28 -2.80 -21.58 -7.09
N ARG A 29 -2.04 -22.65 -6.83
CA ARG A 29 -1.65 -23.68 -7.81
C ARG A 29 -1.76 -25.06 -7.16
N LYS A 30 -2.46 -25.98 -7.81
CA LYS A 30 -2.55 -27.39 -7.39
C LYS A 30 -1.60 -28.23 -8.24
N MET A 31 -0.73 -29.00 -7.61
CA MET A 31 0.24 -29.88 -8.25
C MET A 31 0.39 -31.17 -7.42
N GLY A 32 -0.06 -32.30 -7.96
CA GLY A 32 0.22 -33.63 -7.43
C GLY A 32 -0.05 -33.81 -5.93
N GLY A 33 -1.26 -33.55 -5.46
CA GLY A 33 -1.61 -33.71 -4.04
C GLY A 33 -1.10 -32.57 -3.12
N MET A 34 -0.41 -31.58 -3.67
CA MET A 34 0.01 -30.39 -2.94
C MET A 34 -0.66 -29.14 -3.51
N THR A 35 -1.00 -28.20 -2.64
CA THR A 35 -1.50 -26.86 -3.01
C THR A 35 -0.49 -25.83 -2.57
N PHE A 36 -0.05 -25.01 -3.52
CA PHE A 36 0.87 -23.91 -3.34
C PHE A 36 0.12 -22.59 -3.43
N ILE A 37 0.28 -21.72 -2.43
CA ILE A 37 -0.33 -20.40 -2.39
C ILE A 37 0.76 -19.36 -2.21
N ASP A 38 0.77 -18.38 -3.10
CA ASP A 38 1.60 -17.19 -2.95
C ASP A 38 0.81 -16.18 -2.09
N LEU A 39 1.22 -16.03 -0.82
CA LEU A 39 0.66 -15.08 0.13
C LEU A 39 1.43 -13.76 0.02
N ARG A 40 0.71 -12.67 -0.20
CA ARG A 40 1.27 -11.32 -0.39
C ARG A 40 0.84 -10.38 0.73
N ASP A 41 1.77 -9.57 1.19
CA ASP A 41 1.47 -8.37 1.97
C ASP A 41 2.13 -7.13 1.34
N ARG A 42 2.21 -6.02 2.09
CA ARG A 42 2.90 -4.80 1.64
C ARG A 42 4.40 -5.02 1.40
N TYR A 43 5.02 -5.95 2.12
CA TYR A 43 6.48 -6.10 2.22
C TYR A 43 7.03 -7.16 1.29
N GLY A 44 6.19 -8.09 0.82
CA GLY A 44 6.63 -9.13 -0.11
C GLY A 44 5.62 -10.23 -0.32
N ILE A 45 6.16 -11.35 -0.81
CA ILE A 45 5.40 -12.56 -1.15
C ILE A 45 6.11 -13.74 -0.50
N THR A 46 5.36 -14.65 0.14
CA THR A 46 5.88 -15.91 0.69
C THR A 46 5.03 -17.07 0.17
N GLN A 47 5.67 -18.15 -0.25
CA GLN A 47 4.99 -19.36 -0.67
C GLN A 47 4.52 -20.17 0.54
N LEU A 48 3.25 -20.55 0.52
CA LEU A 48 2.63 -21.49 1.46
C LEU A 48 2.47 -22.84 0.78
N VAL A 49 2.66 -23.92 1.53
CA VAL A 49 2.51 -25.30 1.06
C VAL A 49 1.50 -26.02 1.94
N PHE A 50 0.53 -26.64 1.28
CA PHE A 50 -0.48 -27.51 1.88
C PHE A 50 -0.32 -28.90 1.25
N ASN A 51 -0.09 -29.92 2.06
CA ASN A 51 0.08 -31.28 1.62
C ASN A 51 -1.13 -32.13 1.99
N GLU A 52 -1.77 -32.73 0.99
CA GLU A 52 -2.95 -33.57 1.13
C GLU A 52 -2.66 -34.84 1.95
N GLU A 53 -1.46 -35.42 1.81
CA GLU A 53 -1.05 -36.61 2.56
C GLU A 53 -0.92 -36.34 4.06
N VAL A 54 -0.56 -35.10 4.45
CA VAL A 54 -0.40 -34.69 5.85
C VAL A 54 -1.74 -34.26 6.46
N ASN A 55 -2.50 -33.46 5.72
CA ASN A 55 -3.79 -32.94 6.17
C ASN A 55 -4.71 -32.64 4.98
N ALA A 56 -5.52 -33.62 4.59
CA ALA A 56 -6.44 -33.54 3.46
C ALA A 56 -7.51 -32.45 3.65
N GLU A 57 -8.05 -32.28 4.87
CA GLU A 57 -9.06 -31.25 5.15
C GLU A 57 -8.49 -29.84 4.98
N LEU A 58 -7.29 -29.60 5.49
CA LEU A 58 -6.60 -28.31 5.36
C LEU A 58 -6.29 -28.00 3.90
N CYS A 59 -5.86 -29.01 3.14
CA CYS A 59 -5.57 -28.88 1.70
C CYS A 59 -6.86 -28.60 0.91
N GLU A 60 -7.97 -29.24 1.25
CA GLU A 60 -9.29 -28.96 0.62
C GLU A 60 -9.76 -27.53 0.91
N ARG A 61 -9.60 -27.04 2.14
CA ARG A 61 -9.88 -25.65 2.51
C ARG A 61 -9.00 -24.67 1.71
N ALA A 62 -7.71 -24.98 1.55
CA ALA A 62 -6.79 -24.17 0.74
C ALA A 62 -7.18 -24.12 -0.75
N ASN A 63 -7.69 -25.23 -1.29
CA ASN A 63 -8.17 -25.32 -2.68
C ASN A 63 -9.40 -24.43 -2.97
N ARG A 64 -10.17 -24.07 -1.93
CA ARG A 64 -11.36 -23.20 -2.05
C ARG A 64 -11.01 -21.71 -1.97
N LEU A 65 -9.75 -21.36 -1.72
CA LEU A 65 -9.33 -19.96 -1.61
C LEU A 65 -9.32 -19.28 -2.98
N GLY A 66 -10.01 -18.15 -3.06
CA GLY A 66 -9.98 -17.25 -4.21
C GLY A 66 -8.84 -16.22 -4.15
N ARG A 67 -8.57 -15.60 -5.29
CA ARG A 67 -7.64 -14.44 -5.33
C ARG A 67 -8.12 -13.32 -4.43
N GLU A 68 -7.19 -12.62 -3.80
CA GLU A 68 -7.40 -11.51 -2.87
C GLU A 68 -8.19 -11.87 -1.60
N PHE A 69 -8.46 -13.15 -1.32
CA PHE A 69 -8.91 -13.55 0.01
C PHE A 69 -7.87 -13.16 1.04
N VAL A 70 -8.33 -12.65 2.17
CA VAL A 70 -7.46 -12.33 3.32
C VAL A 70 -7.41 -13.54 4.22
N ILE A 71 -6.21 -14.08 4.40
CA ILE A 71 -6.00 -15.27 5.23
C ILE A 71 -4.93 -15.04 6.28
N GLN A 72 -5.05 -15.78 7.37
CA GLN A 72 -4.02 -15.97 8.37
C GLN A 72 -3.60 -17.45 8.33
N VAL A 73 -2.30 -17.70 8.39
CA VAL A 73 -1.75 -19.06 8.45
C VAL A 73 -0.73 -19.16 9.54
N LYS A 74 -0.69 -20.33 10.20
CA LYS A 74 0.44 -20.74 11.04
C LYS A 74 1.16 -21.91 10.38
N GLY A 75 2.46 -21.94 10.50
CA GLY A 75 3.25 -23.01 9.90
C GLY A 75 4.72 -22.90 10.24
N THR A 76 5.49 -23.85 9.73
CA THR A 76 6.93 -23.95 9.93
C THR A 76 7.65 -23.49 8.65
N VAL A 77 8.69 -22.68 8.83
CA VAL A 77 9.56 -22.26 7.74
C VAL A 77 10.41 -23.43 7.29
N ASN A 78 10.35 -23.78 6.02
CA ASN A 78 11.18 -24.81 5.40
C ASN A 78 12.01 -24.24 4.26
N GLU A 79 13.13 -24.89 3.96
CA GLU A 79 13.89 -24.60 2.75
C GLU A 79 13.12 -25.11 1.54
N ARG A 80 13.01 -24.24 0.52
CA ARG A 80 12.28 -24.54 -0.71
C ARG A 80 13.10 -25.45 -1.62
N PHE A 81 12.47 -26.51 -2.11
CA PHE A 81 13.13 -27.43 -3.04
C PHE A 81 13.49 -26.74 -4.38
N SER A 82 12.55 -26.01 -4.95
CA SER A 82 12.77 -25.22 -6.17
C SER A 82 12.84 -23.73 -5.82
N LYS A 83 14.06 -23.21 -5.69
CA LYS A 83 14.34 -21.84 -5.30
C LYS A 83 13.89 -20.84 -6.37
N ASN A 84 13.36 -19.68 -5.95
CA ASN A 84 12.95 -18.60 -6.82
C ASN A 84 13.78 -17.34 -6.55
N GLN A 85 14.72 -17.05 -7.40
CA GLN A 85 15.63 -15.91 -7.28
C GLN A 85 14.95 -14.52 -7.50
N HIS A 86 13.70 -14.49 -7.99
CA HIS A 86 13.01 -13.25 -8.29
C HIS A 86 12.34 -12.61 -7.06
N ILE A 87 12.24 -13.31 -5.96
CA ILE A 87 11.67 -12.80 -4.72
C ILE A 87 12.62 -13.01 -3.54
N PRO A 88 12.69 -12.08 -2.59
CA PRO A 88 13.62 -12.16 -1.45
C PRO A 88 13.42 -13.38 -0.54
N THR A 89 12.20 -13.92 -0.50
CA THR A 89 11.79 -15.10 0.27
C THR A 89 11.82 -16.39 -0.56
N GLY A 90 12.43 -16.35 -1.74
CA GLY A 90 12.35 -17.44 -2.71
C GLY A 90 13.15 -18.71 -2.35
N ASP A 91 13.97 -18.65 -1.31
CA ASP A 91 14.71 -19.79 -0.76
C ASP A 91 13.90 -20.60 0.26
N ILE A 92 12.77 -20.04 0.74
CA ILE A 92 11.97 -20.66 1.79
C ILE A 92 10.50 -20.81 1.37
N GLU A 93 9.81 -21.69 2.06
CA GLU A 93 8.37 -21.88 1.98
C GLU A 93 7.82 -22.19 3.37
N ILE A 94 6.53 -22.01 3.56
CA ILE A 94 5.86 -22.28 4.83
C ILE A 94 5.03 -23.55 4.68
N ILE A 95 5.36 -24.58 5.45
CA ILE A 95 4.51 -25.76 5.61
C ILE A 95 3.40 -25.38 6.58
N VAL A 96 2.20 -25.25 6.08
CA VAL A 96 1.06 -24.73 6.85
C VAL A 96 0.45 -25.81 7.73
N SER A 97 0.23 -25.49 9.00
CA SER A 97 -0.47 -26.32 9.98
C SER A 97 -1.86 -25.81 10.31
N GLU A 98 -2.11 -24.50 10.23
CA GLU A 98 -3.41 -23.89 10.51
C GLU A 98 -3.72 -22.83 9.45
N LEU A 99 -5.00 -22.73 9.06
CA LEU A 99 -5.51 -21.77 8.10
C LEU A 99 -6.80 -21.14 8.61
N ASP A 100 -6.83 -19.82 8.69
CA ASP A 100 -8.03 -19.04 8.97
C ASP A 100 -8.32 -18.08 7.80
N VAL A 101 -9.56 -18.11 7.31
CA VAL A 101 -10.03 -17.14 6.32
C VAL A 101 -10.61 -15.94 7.06
N LEU A 102 -9.87 -14.84 7.07
CA LEU A 102 -10.29 -13.61 7.74
C LEU A 102 -11.36 -12.86 6.95
N ASN A 103 -11.25 -12.88 5.62
CA ASN A 103 -12.24 -12.28 4.73
C ASN A 103 -12.17 -12.88 3.34
N SER A 104 -13.31 -13.11 2.73
CA SER A 104 -13.42 -13.50 1.33
C SER A 104 -13.45 -12.26 0.42
N SER A 105 -13.15 -12.44 -0.85
CA SER A 105 -13.18 -11.40 -1.86
C SER A 105 -13.88 -11.89 -3.12
N LEU A 106 -14.54 -10.98 -3.82
CA LEU A 106 -14.92 -11.23 -5.20
C LEU A 106 -13.66 -11.28 -6.08
N THR A 107 -13.76 -11.97 -7.22
CA THR A 107 -12.66 -12.01 -8.19
C THR A 107 -12.37 -10.58 -8.67
N PRO A 108 -11.11 -10.11 -8.53
CA PRO A 108 -10.73 -8.78 -9.02
C PRO A 108 -10.96 -8.65 -10.53
N PRO A 109 -11.31 -7.44 -11.02
CA PRO A 109 -11.55 -7.20 -12.44
C PRO A 109 -10.28 -7.27 -13.31
N PHE A 110 -9.10 -7.31 -12.69
CA PHE A 110 -7.79 -7.50 -13.31
C PHE A 110 -6.79 -8.07 -12.30
N THR A 111 -5.68 -8.61 -12.78
CA THR A 111 -4.62 -9.16 -11.91
C THR A 111 -3.81 -8.04 -11.24
N ILE A 112 -3.60 -8.16 -9.91
CA ILE A 112 -2.83 -7.21 -9.11
C ILE A 112 -1.35 -7.64 -9.13
N GLU A 113 -0.75 -7.61 -10.31
CA GLU A 113 0.64 -7.97 -10.60
C GLU A 113 1.30 -6.86 -11.42
N GLU A 114 2.62 -6.85 -11.56
CA GLU A 114 3.33 -5.85 -12.37
C GLU A 114 2.83 -5.86 -13.82
N ASN A 115 2.75 -7.05 -14.42
CA ASN A 115 2.16 -7.26 -15.73
C ASN A 115 0.68 -7.62 -15.55
N THR A 116 -0.17 -6.59 -15.51
CA THR A 116 -1.62 -6.77 -15.38
C THR A 116 -2.27 -6.96 -16.73
N ASP A 117 -3.40 -7.69 -16.75
CA ASP A 117 -4.30 -7.83 -17.88
C ASP A 117 -5.35 -6.70 -17.97
N GLY A 118 -5.34 -5.76 -17.02
CA GLY A 118 -6.25 -4.62 -16.97
C GLY A 118 -5.82 -3.47 -17.87
N GLY A 119 -6.70 -3.03 -18.78
CA GLY A 119 -6.54 -1.78 -19.53
C GLY A 119 -6.67 -0.53 -18.65
N ASP A 120 -6.31 0.64 -19.18
CA ASP A 120 -6.27 1.89 -18.43
C ASP A 120 -7.63 2.26 -17.84
N ASP A 121 -8.72 2.12 -18.59
CA ASP A 121 -10.07 2.45 -18.14
C ASP A 121 -10.50 1.65 -16.91
N ILE A 122 -10.25 0.35 -16.92
CA ILE A 122 -10.63 -0.52 -15.81
C ILE A 122 -9.75 -0.27 -14.58
N ARG A 123 -8.46 0.03 -14.78
CA ARG A 123 -7.54 0.39 -13.71
C ARG A 123 -7.89 1.74 -13.09
N MET A 124 -8.34 2.70 -13.86
CA MET A 124 -8.84 3.99 -13.35
C MET A 124 -10.15 3.83 -12.59
N LYS A 125 -11.07 3.01 -13.09
CA LYS A 125 -12.33 2.71 -12.40
C LYS A 125 -12.11 2.02 -11.04
N TYR A 126 -11.16 1.11 -10.98
CA TYR A 126 -10.81 0.37 -9.76
C TYR A 126 -9.42 0.79 -9.23
N ARG A 127 -9.19 2.09 -9.14
CA ARG A 127 -7.89 2.66 -8.79
C ARG A 127 -7.31 2.12 -7.48
N TYR A 128 -8.15 1.85 -6.49
CA TYR A 128 -7.75 1.26 -5.21
C TYR A 128 -7.11 -0.13 -5.33
N LEU A 129 -7.45 -0.91 -6.37
CA LEU A 129 -6.76 -2.18 -6.68
C LEU A 129 -5.45 -1.93 -7.43
N ASP A 130 -5.44 -1.01 -8.39
CA ASP A 130 -4.25 -0.67 -9.15
C ASP A 130 -3.12 -0.12 -8.25
N LEU A 131 -3.46 0.63 -7.19
CA LEU A 131 -2.50 1.13 -6.21
C LEU A 131 -1.80 0.02 -5.39
N ARG A 132 -2.31 -1.21 -5.39
CA ARG A 132 -1.66 -2.35 -4.74
C ARG A 132 -0.56 -2.98 -5.59
N ARG A 133 -0.48 -2.67 -6.88
CA ARG A 133 0.58 -3.16 -7.77
C ARG A 133 1.93 -2.58 -7.35
N ALA A 134 2.99 -3.41 -7.42
CA ALA A 134 4.30 -3.04 -6.91
C ALA A 134 4.87 -1.76 -7.55
N ASN A 135 4.78 -1.64 -8.87
CA ASN A 135 5.26 -0.48 -9.62
C ASN A 135 4.51 0.82 -9.27
N VAL A 136 3.17 0.77 -9.12
CA VAL A 136 2.38 1.96 -8.76
C VAL A 136 2.64 2.35 -7.30
N ARG A 137 2.72 1.36 -6.41
CA ARG A 137 3.03 1.58 -5.00
C ARG A 137 4.42 2.19 -4.81
N SER A 138 5.44 1.72 -5.54
CA SER A 138 6.80 2.25 -5.45
C SER A 138 6.87 3.74 -5.79
N ASN A 139 6.05 4.22 -6.74
CA ASN A 139 5.95 5.64 -7.08
C ASN A 139 5.38 6.46 -5.91
N LEU A 140 4.37 5.94 -5.21
CA LEU A 140 3.83 6.59 -4.00
C LEU A 140 4.84 6.61 -2.86
N GLU A 141 5.57 5.51 -2.66
CA GLU A 141 6.62 5.42 -1.66
C GLU A 141 7.79 6.38 -1.97
N LEU A 142 8.17 6.51 -3.24
CA LEU A 142 9.18 7.48 -3.68
C LEU A 142 8.70 8.91 -3.39
N ARG A 143 7.49 9.27 -3.80
CA ARG A 143 6.91 10.59 -3.53
C ARG A 143 6.89 10.89 -2.04
N HIS A 144 6.47 9.95 -1.20
CA HIS A 144 6.48 10.09 0.25
C HIS A 144 7.89 10.40 0.78
N LYS A 145 8.89 9.59 0.36
CA LYS A 145 10.29 9.80 0.79
C LYS A 145 10.82 11.17 0.36
N MET A 146 10.58 11.57 -0.89
CA MET A 146 10.97 12.89 -1.38
C MET A 146 10.37 14.02 -0.53
N THR A 147 9.06 13.95 -0.24
CA THR A 147 8.40 14.96 0.59
C THR A 147 9.02 15.04 2.00
N ILE A 148 9.30 13.89 2.61
CA ILE A 148 9.94 13.85 3.93
C ILE A 148 11.35 14.46 3.91
N GLU A 149 12.16 14.13 2.89
CA GLU A 149 13.53 14.66 2.79
C GLU A 149 13.54 16.18 2.51
N VAL A 150 12.62 16.69 1.68
CA VAL A 150 12.46 18.14 1.47
C VAL A 150 12.11 18.84 2.78
N ARG A 151 11.15 18.31 3.55
CA ARG A 151 10.78 18.87 4.85
C ARG A 151 11.95 18.88 5.83
N LYS A 152 12.67 17.76 5.95
CA LYS A 152 13.87 17.69 6.79
C LYS A 152 14.95 18.69 6.40
N TYR A 153 15.17 18.83 5.07
CA TYR A 153 16.15 19.80 4.57
C TYR A 153 15.75 21.23 4.95
N LEU A 154 14.52 21.62 4.68
CA LEU A 154 14.04 22.98 5.01
C LEU A 154 14.06 23.24 6.53
N ASP A 155 13.63 22.27 7.33
CA ASP A 155 13.73 22.35 8.79
C ASP A 155 15.18 22.56 9.25
N SER A 156 16.13 21.81 8.68
CA SER A 156 17.56 21.97 8.98
C SER A 156 18.15 23.33 8.59
N GLN A 157 17.47 24.06 7.70
CA GLN A 157 17.83 25.43 7.30
C GLN A 157 17.08 26.49 8.13
N GLY A 158 16.29 26.08 9.12
CA GLY A 158 15.54 26.97 10.00
C GLY A 158 14.19 27.44 9.44
N PHE A 159 13.70 26.82 8.35
CA PHE A 159 12.35 27.10 7.83
C PHE A 159 11.29 26.41 8.68
N ILE A 160 10.16 27.08 8.83
CA ILE A 160 8.98 26.56 9.54
C ILE A 160 7.88 26.28 8.53
N GLU A 161 7.38 25.03 8.48
CA GLU A 161 6.20 24.68 7.69
C GLU A 161 4.93 25.19 8.40
N VAL A 162 4.15 26.01 7.71
CA VAL A 162 2.88 26.54 8.23
C VAL A 162 1.73 26.11 7.32
N GLU A 163 0.74 25.44 7.90
CA GLU A 163 -0.50 25.12 7.20
C GLU A 163 -1.42 26.34 7.18
N THR A 164 -1.83 26.73 5.97
CA THR A 164 -2.81 27.81 5.76
C THR A 164 -4.19 27.23 5.47
N PRO A 165 -5.29 27.97 5.78
CA PRO A 165 -6.64 27.53 5.44
C PRO A 165 -6.81 27.27 3.95
N ILE A 166 -7.44 26.14 3.60
CA ILE A 166 -7.75 25.77 2.21
C ILE A 166 -9.02 26.47 1.71
N LEU A 167 -9.98 26.74 2.60
CA LEU A 167 -11.20 27.48 2.30
C LEU A 167 -11.09 28.89 2.88
N VAL A 168 -11.06 29.89 2.01
CA VAL A 168 -10.94 31.31 2.36
C VAL A 168 -11.98 32.15 1.63
N GLY A 169 -12.03 33.45 1.88
CA GLY A 169 -12.74 34.39 0.99
C GLY A 169 -12.06 34.51 -0.37
N SER A 170 -12.81 34.72 -1.43
CA SER A 170 -12.22 34.95 -2.76
C SER A 170 -11.30 36.19 -2.72
N THR A 171 -10.12 36.03 -3.31
CA THR A 171 -9.12 37.10 -3.41
C THR A 171 -9.07 37.63 -4.82
N PRO A 172 -8.80 38.93 -5.02
CA PRO A 172 -8.72 39.55 -6.36
C PRO A 172 -7.45 39.13 -7.13
N GLU A 173 -6.57 38.35 -6.51
CA GLU A 173 -5.28 37.96 -7.05
C GLU A 173 -5.36 36.72 -7.94
N GLY A 174 -4.88 36.81 -9.16
CA GLY A 174 -4.74 35.67 -10.08
C GLY A 174 -5.96 35.41 -10.97
N ALA A 175 -6.07 34.16 -11.45
CA ALA A 175 -7.20 33.68 -12.26
C ALA A 175 -8.43 33.42 -11.37
N ARG A 176 -9.56 33.10 -12.00
CA ARG A 176 -10.81 32.82 -11.27
C ARG A 176 -10.66 31.65 -10.29
N ASP A 177 -11.01 31.89 -9.04
CA ASP A 177 -11.04 30.86 -8.01
C ASP A 177 -12.16 29.83 -8.24
N PHE A 178 -11.92 28.59 -7.82
CA PHE A 178 -13.00 27.64 -7.64
C PHE A 178 -13.76 27.98 -6.37
N VAL A 179 -15.09 28.16 -6.46
CA VAL A 179 -15.94 28.56 -5.34
C VAL A 179 -16.72 27.37 -4.79
N VAL A 180 -16.90 27.35 -3.48
CA VAL A 180 -17.67 26.35 -2.74
C VAL A 180 -18.82 27.05 -2.01
N PRO A 181 -20.10 26.70 -2.26
CA PRO A 181 -21.24 27.33 -1.57
C PRO A 181 -21.18 27.11 -0.06
N SER A 182 -21.41 28.15 0.72
CA SER A 182 -21.54 28.05 2.16
C SER A 182 -22.90 27.46 2.53
N ARG A 183 -22.90 26.39 3.34
CA ARG A 183 -24.15 25.85 3.91
C ARG A 183 -24.68 26.68 5.06
N MET A 184 -23.79 27.38 5.75
CA MET A 184 -24.16 28.19 6.95
C MET A 184 -24.71 29.54 6.58
N ASN A 185 -24.29 30.13 5.46
CA ASN A 185 -24.65 31.49 5.05
C ASN A 185 -25.17 31.45 3.61
N PRO A 186 -26.50 31.46 3.40
CA PRO A 186 -27.11 31.47 2.07
C PRO A 186 -26.60 32.65 1.22
N GLY A 187 -26.23 32.36 -0.03
CA GLY A 187 -25.72 33.37 -0.97
C GLY A 187 -24.24 33.73 -0.79
N GLN A 188 -23.55 33.15 0.19
CA GLN A 188 -22.11 33.31 0.38
C GLN A 188 -21.33 32.09 -0.12
N PHE A 189 -20.04 32.30 -0.46
CA PHE A 189 -19.18 31.28 -0.99
C PHE A 189 -17.82 31.34 -0.32
N TYR A 190 -17.22 30.18 -0.13
CA TYR A 190 -15.79 30.04 0.08
C TYR A 190 -15.09 29.91 -1.26
N ALA A 191 -13.79 30.21 -1.30
CA ALA A 191 -12.94 29.98 -2.44
C ALA A 191 -11.80 29.02 -2.09
N LEU A 192 -11.34 28.27 -3.10
CA LEU A 192 -10.07 27.55 -3.07
C LEU A 192 -9.01 28.47 -3.69
N PRO A 193 -8.16 29.13 -2.89
CA PRO A 193 -7.21 30.12 -3.42
C PRO A 193 -6.17 29.42 -4.29
N GLN A 194 -5.74 30.10 -5.34
CA GLN A 194 -4.65 29.64 -6.21
C GLN A 194 -3.28 29.85 -5.56
N SER A 195 -3.14 30.87 -4.73
CA SER A 195 -1.93 31.21 -4.00
C SER A 195 -2.25 31.58 -2.56
N PRO A 196 -1.43 31.18 -1.58
CA PRO A 196 -1.54 31.60 -0.20
C PRO A 196 -0.94 33.00 0.06
N GLN A 197 -0.77 33.85 -0.97
CA GLN A 197 -0.01 35.11 -0.90
C GLN A 197 -0.47 36.04 0.23
N THR A 198 -1.77 36.29 0.35
CA THR A 198 -2.33 37.12 1.44
C THR A 198 -1.99 36.56 2.82
N LEU A 199 -2.10 35.24 2.99
CA LEU A 199 -1.78 34.58 4.25
C LEU A 199 -0.27 34.59 4.55
N LYS A 200 0.57 34.42 3.52
CA LYS A 200 2.03 34.57 3.63
C LYS A 200 2.41 35.96 4.13
N GLN A 201 1.84 37.03 3.56
CA GLN A 201 2.09 38.41 3.97
C GLN A 201 1.72 38.64 5.44
N LEU A 202 0.62 38.05 5.91
CA LEU A 202 0.26 38.14 7.32
C LEU A 202 1.24 37.39 8.24
N LEU A 203 1.81 36.28 7.78
CA LEU A 203 2.76 35.47 8.53
C LEU A 203 4.19 36.03 8.52
N ILE A 204 4.58 36.79 7.49
CA ILE A 204 5.91 37.47 7.41
C ILE A 204 6.15 38.35 8.63
N CYS A 205 5.15 39.03 9.14
CA CYS A 205 5.26 39.86 10.35
C CYS A 205 5.62 39.05 11.61
N LEU A 206 5.38 37.74 11.61
CA LEU A 206 5.67 36.85 12.73
C LEU A 206 6.97 36.08 12.53
N LEU A 207 7.39 35.79 11.31
CA LEU A 207 8.45 34.83 11.01
C LEU A 207 9.68 35.45 10.32
N TYR A 208 9.68 36.70 9.96
CA TYR A 208 10.78 37.52 9.36
C TYR A 208 11.58 36.90 8.19
N THR A 209 11.13 35.81 7.62
CA THR A 209 11.75 35.17 6.47
C THR A 209 10.73 34.94 5.37
N SER A 210 10.86 35.70 4.28
CA SER A 210 10.16 35.34 3.03
C SER A 210 10.76 34.07 2.47
N ASP A 211 9.93 33.21 1.91
CA ASP A 211 10.39 32.06 1.15
C ASP A 211 11.12 32.56 -0.11
N ALA A 212 12.44 32.41 -0.15
CA ALA A 212 13.28 32.78 -1.27
C ALA A 212 12.96 31.99 -2.57
N ALA A 213 12.13 30.96 -2.51
CA ALA A 213 11.71 30.18 -3.66
C ALA A 213 10.58 30.84 -4.48
N ASP A 214 9.82 31.77 -3.88
CA ASP A 214 8.71 32.47 -4.57
C ASP A 214 9.13 33.83 -5.18
N ASP A 215 10.36 34.28 -4.98
CA ASP A 215 10.89 35.55 -5.49
C ASP A 215 11.55 35.43 -6.88
N ARG A 216 11.23 34.37 -7.66
CA ARG A 216 11.74 34.18 -9.03
C ARG A 216 10.66 34.08 -10.06
#